data_21df23fef47038ad82e6620de67a1984
#
_entry.id   21df23fef47038ad82e6620de67a1984
#
_cell.length_a   1.000
_cell.length_b   1.000
_cell.length_c   1.000
_cell.angle_alpha   90.00
_cell.angle_beta   90.00
_cell.angle_gamma   90.00
#
_symmetry.space_group_name_H-M   'P 1'
#
loop_
_entity.id
_entity.type
_entity.pdbx_description
1 polymer ?
#
loop_
_entity_poly.entity_id
_entity_poly.type
_entity_poly.pdbx_seq_one_letter_code
_entity_poly.pdbx_strand_id
1 'polypeptide(L)'
;MIRVLMNTLNSAIDWFLDHCTHHRKLSHHTLKAYRHDLLLFRAFATIPPTAVAISSIDRNVIQRWLAGMTNVKPRTIRRRLASLKSMFSCLERQGKLTNNSLAGFRSEVKVGNSLPRTVARTIVKSLLRSTYKLTGDSPASRRHNIRDTTLIELLFSTGMRVSEAVATNIAHVDKERLVIFVLGKGNREREIPIVCDAFSETLSNQIAQRLADGAVANDPLFVNRRNVRISDQSVRAIFRKHAARIGARRITPHMLRHTVATLLLEDGVDLRHIQRLLGHSSITTTTIYVHVSARSQRQALARRHPRNKMSI
;
A
#
# COMPACT_ATOMS: atom_id res chain seq x y z
N MET A 1 21.06 -25.84 26.43
CA MET A 1 20.73 -25.60 24.98
C MET A 1 21.93 -24.94 24.31
N ILE A 2 22.66 -25.66 23.45
CA ILE A 2 23.87 -25.17 22.78
C ILE A 2 23.45 -24.03 21.83
N ARG A 3 23.96 -22.81 22.09
CA ARG A 3 23.76 -21.68 21.18
C ARG A 3 24.57 -21.91 19.91
N VAL A 4 23.92 -22.31 18.84
CA VAL A 4 24.56 -22.42 17.51
C VAL A 4 24.68 -21.00 16.95
N LEU A 5 25.86 -20.42 16.99
CA LEU A 5 26.19 -19.13 16.39
C LEU A 5 26.20 -19.23 14.86
N MET A 6 25.83 -18.17 14.18
CA MET A 6 25.93 -18.07 12.72
C MET A 6 27.35 -17.63 12.35
N ASN A 7 28.03 -18.44 11.54
CA ASN A 7 29.42 -18.18 11.16
C ASN A 7 29.53 -17.40 9.85
N THR A 8 28.61 -17.64 8.90
CA THR A 8 28.67 -17.02 7.58
C THR A 8 27.47 -16.11 7.29
N LEU A 9 27.67 -15.13 6.44
CA LEU A 9 26.61 -14.25 5.97
C LEU A 9 25.48 -15.04 5.25
N ASN A 10 25.83 -16.07 4.49
CA ASN A 10 24.87 -16.90 3.78
C ASN A 10 23.94 -17.64 4.75
N SER A 11 24.48 -18.36 5.71
CA SER A 11 23.69 -19.07 6.71
C SER A 11 22.82 -18.13 7.55
N ALA A 12 23.32 -16.92 7.82
CA ALA A 12 22.56 -15.90 8.54
C ALA A 12 21.37 -15.37 7.74
N ILE A 13 21.54 -15.13 6.43
CA ILE A 13 20.46 -14.69 5.54
C ILE A 13 19.38 -15.77 5.43
N ASP A 14 19.78 -17.01 5.17
CA ASP A 14 18.86 -18.14 4.98
C ASP A 14 18.05 -18.38 6.26
N TRP A 15 18.72 -18.43 7.40
CA TRP A 15 18.05 -18.57 8.70
C TRP A 15 17.08 -17.40 8.99
N PHE A 16 17.49 -16.16 8.72
CA PHE A 16 16.65 -14.99 8.97
C PHE A 16 15.38 -15.02 8.09
N LEU A 17 15.51 -15.38 6.83
CA LEU A 17 14.36 -15.47 5.91
C LEU A 17 13.41 -16.60 6.32
N ASP A 18 13.95 -17.75 6.74
CA ASP A 18 13.18 -18.85 7.29
C ASP A 18 12.44 -18.45 8.57
N HIS A 19 13.15 -17.85 9.53
CA HIS A 19 12.56 -17.33 10.76
C HIS A 19 11.46 -16.30 10.49
N CYS A 20 11.65 -15.40 9.52
CA CYS A 20 10.64 -14.42 9.13
C CYS A 20 9.40 -15.08 8.51
N THR A 21 9.56 -16.21 7.81
CA THR A 21 8.48 -16.97 7.18
C THR A 21 7.66 -17.72 8.23
N HIS A 22 8.32 -18.52 9.05
CA HIS A 22 7.65 -19.50 9.92
C HIS A 22 7.29 -18.95 11.30
N HIS A 23 8.17 -18.16 11.91
CA HIS A 23 7.96 -17.64 13.28
C HIS A 23 7.32 -16.25 13.30
N ARG A 24 7.79 -15.32 12.44
CA ARG A 24 7.23 -13.96 12.39
C ARG A 24 6.01 -13.83 11.47
N LYS A 25 5.74 -14.83 10.64
CA LYS A 25 4.62 -14.88 9.69
C LYS A 25 4.47 -13.58 8.88
N LEU A 26 5.60 -13.07 8.38
CA LEU A 26 5.61 -11.82 7.62
C LEU A 26 4.93 -12.00 6.26
N SER A 27 4.35 -10.92 5.74
CA SER A 27 3.71 -10.95 4.43
C SER A 27 4.72 -11.31 3.32
N HIS A 28 4.25 -11.99 2.27
CA HIS A 28 5.04 -12.34 1.09
C HIS A 28 5.79 -11.13 0.49
N HIS A 29 5.16 -9.95 0.47
CA HIS A 29 5.80 -8.72 -0.02
C HIS A 29 6.98 -8.27 0.85
N THR A 30 6.87 -8.41 2.17
CA THR A 30 7.97 -8.08 3.10
C THR A 30 9.10 -9.08 2.93
N LEU A 31 8.80 -10.38 2.85
CA LEU A 31 9.79 -11.44 2.62
C LEU A 31 10.52 -11.25 1.29
N LYS A 32 9.79 -10.94 0.22
CA LYS A 32 10.37 -10.65 -1.10
C LYS A 32 11.33 -9.45 -1.05
N ALA A 33 10.95 -8.39 -0.33
CA ALA A 33 11.80 -7.21 -0.17
C ALA A 33 13.07 -7.54 0.64
N TYR A 34 12.94 -8.25 1.77
CA TYR A 34 14.08 -8.69 2.57
C TYR A 34 15.03 -9.57 1.76
N ARG A 35 14.48 -10.60 1.11
CA ARG A 35 15.28 -11.49 0.25
C ARG A 35 16.07 -10.72 -0.79
N HIS A 36 15.40 -9.85 -1.54
CA HIS A 36 16.06 -9.04 -2.58
C HIS A 36 17.16 -8.15 -2.01
N ASP A 37 16.89 -7.44 -0.92
CA ASP A 37 17.84 -6.50 -0.33
C ASP A 37 19.07 -7.21 0.27
N LEU A 38 18.85 -8.32 0.97
CA LEU A 38 19.92 -9.11 1.58
C LEU A 38 20.77 -9.82 0.54
N LEU A 39 20.18 -10.31 -0.56
CA LEU A 39 20.94 -10.89 -1.68
C LEU A 39 21.80 -9.83 -2.39
N LEU A 40 21.33 -8.60 -2.54
CA LEU A 40 22.15 -7.50 -3.07
C LEU A 40 23.32 -7.16 -2.14
N PHE A 41 23.09 -7.17 -0.82
CA PHE A 41 24.19 -6.98 0.14
C PHE A 41 25.19 -8.13 0.09
N ARG A 42 24.72 -9.38 0.02
CA ARG A 42 25.57 -10.57 -0.12
C ARG A 42 26.46 -10.44 -1.35
N ALA A 43 25.88 -10.14 -2.52
CA ALA A 43 26.63 -9.98 -3.76
C ALA A 43 27.76 -8.93 -3.66
N PHE A 44 27.52 -7.86 -2.91
CA PHE A 44 28.55 -6.85 -2.63
C PHE A 44 29.63 -7.38 -1.67
N ALA A 45 29.24 -8.08 -0.59
CA ALA A 45 30.15 -8.50 0.47
C ALA A 45 31.03 -9.70 0.06
N THR A 46 30.60 -10.53 -0.92
CA THR A 46 31.30 -11.75 -1.37
C THR A 46 32.25 -11.53 -2.56
N ILE A 47 32.85 -10.37 -2.69
CA ILE A 47 33.91 -10.10 -3.69
C ILE A 47 35.24 -9.97 -2.94
N PRO A 48 36.20 -10.89 -3.14
CA PRO A 48 36.21 -12.13 -3.95
C PRO A 48 35.31 -13.25 -3.41
N PRO A 49 35.06 -14.35 -4.17
CA PRO A 49 34.04 -15.37 -3.86
C PRO A 49 34.47 -16.32 -2.73
N THR A 50 34.65 -15.79 -1.54
CA THR A 50 34.95 -16.54 -0.32
C THR A 50 33.74 -16.48 0.62
N ALA A 51 33.60 -17.48 1.50
CA ALA A 51 32.56 -17.50 2.51
C ALA A 51 32.82 -16.35 3.51
N VAL A 52 32.02 -15.27 3.43
CA VAL A 52 32.18 -14.11 4.30
C VAL A 52 31.68 -14.44 5.70
N ALA A 53 32.54 -14.30 6.71
CA ALA A 53 32.15 -14.43 8.10
C ALA A 53 31.19 -13.28 8.46
N ILE A 54 30.11 -13.58 9.18
CA ILE A 54 29.16 -12.52 9.58
C ILE A 54 29.82 -11.52 10.55
N SER A 55 30.81 -11.96 11.32
CA SER A 55 31.61 -11.11 12.22
C SER A 55 32.47 -10.09 11.50
N SER A 56 32.84 -10.33 10.25
CA SER A 56 33.63 -9.39 9.43
C SER A 56 32.78 -8.24 8.86
N ILE A 57 31.45 -8.32 8.98
CA ILE A 57 30.54 -7.25 8.54
C ILE A 57 30.54 -6.14 9.61
N ASP A 58 31.44 -5.22 9.47
CA ASP A 58 31.59 -4.04 10.33
C ASP A 58 30.89 -2.79 9.73
N ARG A 59 31.03 -1.67 10.44
CA ARG A 59 30.49 -0.38 9.98
C ARG A 59 31.14 0.11 8.69
N ASN A 60 32.41 -0.19 8.47
CA ASN A 60 33.15 0.24 7.29
C ASN A 60 32.66 -0.49 6.04
N VAL A 61 32.39 -1.80 6.15
CA VAL A 61 31.77 -2.59 5.06
C VAL A 61 30.43 -1.99 4.66
N ILE A 62 29.60 -1.62 5.64
CA ILE A 62 28.29 -1.03 5.38
C ILE A 62 28.39 0.37 4.77
N GLN A 63 29.30 1.21 5.24
CA GLN A 63 29.56 2.52 4.66
C GLN A 63 30.00 2.42 3.20
N ARG A 64 30.92 1.50 2.87
CA ARG A 64 31.34 1.22 1.48
C ARG A 64 30.16 0.76 0.62
N TRP A 65 29.30 -0.13 1.15
CA TRP A 65 28.09 -0.58 0.43
C TRP A 65 27.14 0.59 0.15
N LEU A 66 26.90 1.45 1.12
CA LEU A 66 26.05 2.63 0.96
C LEU A 66 26.66 3.64 -0.03
N ALA A 67 27.96 3.87 0.02
CA ALA A 67 28.69 4.75 -0.90
C ALA A 67 28.61 4.26 -2.36
N GLY A 68 28.64 2.94 -2.58
CA GLY A 68 28.48 2.33 -3.90
C GLY A 68 27.10 2.50 -4.52
N MET A 69 26.09 2.96 -3.79
CA MET A 69 24.71 3.14 -4.27
C MET A 69 24.47 4.52 -4.91
N THR A 70 25.33 4.99 -5.78
CA THR A 70 25.29 6.35 -6.37
C THR A 70 24.02 6.63 -7.17
N ASN A 71 23.50 5.64 -7.92
CA ASN A 71 22.31 5.78 -8.77
C ASN A 71 21.02 5.25 -8.12
N VAL A 72 21.02 5.05 -6.79
CA VAL A 72 19.88 4.49 -6.06
C VAL A 72 19.13 5.59 -5.30
N LYS A 73 17.80 5.61 -5.43
CA LYS A 73 16.99 6.61 -4.72
C LYS A 73 17.16 6.51 -3.19
N PRO A 74 17.25 7.64 -2.46
CA PRO A 74 17.47 7.67 -1.01
C PRO A 74 16.51 6.78 -0.20
N ARG A 75 15.23 6.74 -0.57
CA ARG A 75 14.23 5.83 0.06
C ARG A 75 14.60 4.35 -0.11
N THR A 76 15.15 3.98 -1.27
CA THR A 76 15.57 2.59 -1.53
C THR A 76 16.80 2.24 -0.71
N ILE A 77 17.75 3.16 -0.59
CA ILE A 77 18.94 3.00 0.28
C ILE A 77 18.49 2.77 1.73
N ARG A 78 17.63 3.63 2.26
CA ARG A 78 17.09 3.46 3.63
C ARG A 78 16.36 2.13 3.82
N ARG A 79 15.58 1.68 2.84
CA ARG A 79 14.89 0.39 2.90
C ARG A 79 15.88 -0.77 2.95
N ARG A 80 16.91 -0.76 2.07
CA ARG A 80 17.96 -1.79 2.05
C ARG A 80 18.72 -1.86 3.37
N LEU A 81 19.09 -0.71 3.92
CA LEU A 81 19.73 -0.64 5.23
C LEU A 81 18.79 -1.14 6.34
N ALA A 82 17.50 -0.82 6.30
CA ALA A 82 16.52 -1.31 7.27
C ALA A 82 16.36 -2.83 7.22
N SER A 83 16.41 -3.44 6.02
CA SER A 83 16.39 -4.90 5.84
C SER A 83 17.60 -5.55 6.52
N LEU A 84 18.78 -4.97 6.31
CA LEU A 84 20.02 -5.45 6.92
C LEU A 84 19.99 -5.33 8.46
N LYS A 85 19.61 -4.17 8.97
CA LYS A 85 19.43 -3.94 10.43
C LYS A 85 18.43 -4.90 11.04
N SER A 86 17.31 -5.18 10.35
CA SER A 86 16.30 -6.12 10.83
C SER A 86 16.89 -7.52 10.98
N MET A 87 17.74 -7.95 10.06
CA MET A 87 18.43 -9.25 10.14
C MET A 87 19.39 -9.28 11.33
N PHE A 88 20.31 -8.33 11.44
CA PHE A 88 21.30 -8.30 12.53
C PHE A 88 20.63 -8.23 13.91
N SER A 89 19.64 -7.35 14.09
CA SER A 89 18.89 -7.27 15.34
C SER A 89 18.07 -8.52 15.64
N CYS A 90 17.62 -9.25 14.63
CA CYS A 90 16.93 -10.53 14.83
C CYS A 90 17.91 -11.60 15.29
N LEU A 91 19.06 -11.73 14.64
CA LEU A 91 20.11 -12.69 15.00
C LEU A 91 20.61 -12.47 16.43
N GLU A 92 20.86 -11.22 16.80
CA GLU A 92 21.29 -10.84 18.15
C GLU A 92 20.24 -11.26 19.20
N ARG A 93 18.97 -10.88 19.01
CA ARG A 93 17.87 -11.24 19.94
C ARG A 93 17.66 -12.74 20.06
N GLN A 94 17.94 -13.50 19.02
CA GLN A 94 17.81 -14.97 19.00
C GLN A 94 19.10 -15.67 19.47
N GLY A 95 20.10 -14.92 19.94
CA GLY A 95 21.37 -15.45 20.41
C GLY A 95 22.21 -16.14 19.32
N LYS A 96 21.95 -15.81 18.05
CA LYS A 96 22.70 -16.33 16.89
C LYS A 96 23.90 -15.47 16.53
N LEU A 97 23.99 -14.28 17.10
CA LEU A 97 25.09 -13.33 16.94
C LEU A 97 25.41 -12.73 18.32
N THR A 98 26.68 -12.70 18.70
CA THR A 98 27.14 -12.15 19.98
C THR A 98 27.27 -10.64 19.98
N ASN A 99 27.64 -10.07 18.84
CA ASN A 99 27.85 -8.63 18.68
C ASN A 99 27.19 -8.12 17.41
N ASN A 100 26.32 -7.15 17.56
CA ASN A 100 25.63 -6.51 16.44
C ASN A 100 26.38 -5.24 16.01
N SER A 101 27.21 -5.36 14.99
CA SER A 101 27.98 -4.24 14.42
C SER A 101 27.14 -3.08 13.89
N LEU A 102 25.83 -3.33 13.66
CA LEU A 102 24.85 -2.32 13.24
C LEU A 102 24.06 -1.69 14.40
N ALA A 103 24.31 -2.11 15.64
CA ALA A 103 23.70 -1.47 16.79
C ALA A 103 24.06 0.02 16.82
N GLY A 104 23.04 0.88 16.93
CA GLY A 104 23.25 2.33 16.91
C GLY A 104 23.72 2.94 15.58
N PHE A 105 23.93 2.16 14.52
CA PHE A 105 24.31 2.71 13.22
C PHE A 105 23.23 3.63 12.67
N ARG A 106 23.55 4.89 12.42
CA ARG A 106 22.64 5.86 11.80
C ARG A 106 23.16 6.19 10.39
N SER A 107 22.28 6.13 9.41
CA SER A 107 22.61 6.55 8.05
C SER A 107 22.38 8.05 7.90
N GLU A 108 23.33 8.76 7.31
CA GLU A 108 23.20 10.19 6.97
C GLU A 108 22.35 10.43 5.71
N VAL A 109 21.85 9.37 5.07
CA VAL A 109 21.03 9.48 3.86
C VAL A 109 19.73 10.24 4.17
N LYS A 110 19.73 11.52 3.80
CA LYS A 110 18.57 12.40 3.92
C LYS A 110 17.49 11.96 2.92
N VAL A 111 16.32 11.64 3.40
CA VAL A 111 15.13 11.40 2.58
C VAL A 111 14.24 12.61 2.71
N GLY A 112 14.10 13.38 1.66
CA GLY A 112 13.18 14.52 1.64
C GLY A 112 11.75 14.06 1.91
N ASN A 113 11.02 14.83 2.72
CA ASN A 113 9.59 14.64 2.92
C ASN A 113 8.85 15.08 1.65
N SER A 114 8.62 14.14 0.74
CA SER A 114 7.72 14.42 -0.39
C SER A 114 6.28 14.30 0.08
N LEU A 115 5.51 15.38 -0.06
CA LEU A 115 4.07 15.33 0.16
C LEU A 115 3.43 14.25 -0.73
N PRO A 116 2.38 13.59 -0.26
CA PRO A 116 1.63 12.64 -1.07
C PRO A 116 1.12 13.31 -2.34
N ARG A 117 1.30 12.65 -3.47
CA ARG A 117 0.75 13.14 -4.74
C ARG A 117 -0.75 12.86 -4.77
N THR A 118 -1.53 13.90 -4.78
CA THR A 118 -2.98 13.83 -4.99
C THR A 118 -3.33 14.07 -6.46
N VAL A 119 -4.55 13.69 -6.84
CA VAL A 119 -5.14 13.92 -8.17
C VAL A 119 -6.15 15.06 -8.03
N ALA A 120 -6.10 16.06 -8.91
CA ALA A 120 -7.06 17.16 -8.86
C ALA A 120 -8.51 16.66 -8.99
N ARG A 121 -9.46 17.28 -8.27
CA ARG A 121 -10.89 16.91 -8.28
C ARG A 121 -11.47 16.85 -9.71
N THR A 122 -11.06 17.75 -10.59
CA THR A 122 -11.46 17.77 -12.02
C THR A 122 -10.98 16.55 -12.77
N ILE A 123 -9.75 16.10 -12.53
CA ILE A 123 -9.18 14.90 -13.17
C ILE A 123 -9.88 13.63 -12.65
N VAL A 124 -10.19 13.57 -11.34
CA VAL A 124 -10.98 12.44 -10.78
C VAL A 124 -12.35 12.38 -11.43
N LYS A 125 -13.04 13.53 -11.56
CA LYS A 125 -14.34 13.61 -12.25
C LYS A 125 -14.25 13.14 -13.71
N SER A 126 -13.19 13.52 -14.42
CA SER A 126 -12.96 13.06 -15.80
C SER A 126 -12.66 11.57 -15.87
N LEU A 127 -11.89 11.03 -14.90
CA LEU A 127 -11.61 9.62 -14.78
C LEU A 127 -12.91 8.80 -14.62
N LEU A 128 -13.74 9.15 -13.64
CA LEU A 128 -15.01 8.49 -13.39
C LEU A 128 -15.92 8.58 -14.63
N ARG A 129 -16.13 9.77 -15.17
CA ARG A 129 -16.93 9.95 -16.39
C ARG A 129 -16.45 9.09 -17.57
N SER A 130 -15.12 8.93 -17.71
CA SER A 130 -14.56 8.12 -18.81
C SER A 130 -14.85 6.63 -18.66
N THR A 131 -15.06 6.14 -17.43
CA THR A 131 -15.40 4.72 -17.17
C THR A 131 -16.86 4.43 -17.51
N TYR A 132 -17.77 5.34 -17.18
CA TYR A 132 -19.22 5.18 -17.46
C TYR A 132 -19.56 5.30 -18.95
N LYS A 133 -18.75 6.02 -19.72
CA LYS A 133 -18.98 6.16 -21.19
C LYS A 133 -18.54 4.94 -22.00
N LEU A 134 -18.02 3.90 -21.35
CA LEU A 134 -17.56 2.71 -22.06
C LEU A 134 -18.74 1.80 -22.43
N THR A 135 -19.14 1.85 -23.67
CA THR A 135 -19.94 0.82 -24.32
C THR A 135 -19.03 -0.31 -24.79
N GLY A 136 -19.46 -1.53 -24.65
CA GLY A 136 -18.71 -2.70 -25.13
C GLY A 136 -19.42 -3.34 -26.30
N ASP A 137 -18.72 -3.53 -27.43
CA ASP A 137 -19.28 -4.15 -28.64
C ASP A 137 -19.52 -5.66 -28.47
N SER A 138 -18.90 -6.29 -27.48
CA SER A 138 -19.07 -7.70 -27.17
C SER A 138 -19.45 -7.91 -25.68
N PRO A 139 -20.08 -9.04 -25.34
CA PRO A 139 -20.38 -9.39 -23.93
C PRO A 139 -19.13 -9.38 -23.05
N ALA A 140 -18.01 -9.87 -23.56
CA ALA A 140 -16.73 -9.86 -22.85
C ALA A 140 -16.23 -8.43 -22.60
N SER A 141 -16.36 -7.53 -23.58
CA SER A 141 -15.98 -6.13 -23.44
C SER A 141 -16.86 -5.42 -22.40
N ARG A 142 -18.15 -5.66 -22.41
CA ARG A 142 -19.10 -5.12 -21.42
C ARG A 142 -18.74 -5.56 -20.00
N ARG A 143 -18.47 -6.87 -19.77
CA ARG A 143 -18.03 -7.40 -18.47
C ARG A 143 -16.76 -6.70 -17.95
N HIS A 144 -15.77 -6.51 -18.84
CA HIS A 144 -14.54 -5.83 -18.44
C HIS A 144 -14.76 -4.35 -18.12
N ASN A 145 -15.68 -3.68 -18.84
CA ASN A 145 -16.00 -2.28 -18.57
C ASN A 145 -16.75 -2.13 -17.22
N ILE A 146 -17.72 -2.98 -16.91
CA ILE A 146 -18.41 -3.02 -15.62
C ILE A 146 -17.38 -3.22 -14.51
N ARG A 147 -16.51 -4.23 -14.63
CA ARG A 147 -15.44 -4.50 -13.66
C ARG A 147 -14.53 -3.30 -13.46
N ASP A 148 -14.02 -2.70 -14.55
CA ASP A 148 -13.07 -1.58 -14.48
C ASP A 148 -13.74 -0.35 -13.83
N THR A 149 -14.99 -0.04 -14.18
CA THR A 149 -15.79 1.02 -13.58
C THR A 149 -16.00 0.79 -12.09
N THR A 150 -16.54 -0.38 -11.71
CA THR A 150 -16.80 -0.71 -10.30
C THR A 150 -15.53 -0.70 -9.47
N LEU A 151 -14.40 -1.18 -10.02
CA LEU A 151 -13.12 -1.17 -9.31
C LEU A 151 -12.58 0.24 -9.06
N ILE A 152 -12.71 1.15 -10.04
CA ILE A 152 -12.29 2.55 -9.88
C ILE A 152 -13.22 3.27 -8.90
N GLU A 153 -14.54 3.07 -9.02
CA GLU A 153 -15.51 3.59 -8.05
C GLU A 153 -15.26 3.07 -6.65
N LEU A 154 -15.05 1.76 -6.47
CA LEU A 154 -14.73 1.16 -5.18
C LEU A 154 -13.52 1.84 -4.52
N LEU A 155 -12.43 1.99 -5.27
CA LEU A 155 -11.19 2.59 -4.75
C LEU A 155 -11.35 4.08 -4.42
N PHE A 156 -12.18 4.81 -5.16
CA PHE A 156 -12.45 6.22 -4.90
C PHE A 156 -13.45 6.42 -3.77
N SER A 157 -14.58 5.71 -3.77
CA SER A 157 -15.62 5.88 -2.77
C SER A 157 -15.21 5.40 -1.37
N THR A 158 -14.34 4.38 -1.30
CA THR A 158 -13.93 3.78 -0.03
C THR A 158 -12.53 4.20 0.43
N GLY A 159 -11.69 4.65 -0.49
CA GLY A 159 -10.27 4.89 -0.21
C GLY A 159 -9.48 3.65 0.22
N MET A 160 -10.00 2.43 0.04
CA MET A 160 -9.30 1.19 0.44
C MET A 160 -7.99 0.98 -0.29
N ARG A 161 -7.12 0.12 0.25
CA ARG A 161 -5.87 -0.26 -0.43
C ARG A 161 -6.17 -1.15 -1.63
N VAL A 162 -5.31 -1.08 -2.66
CA VAL A 162 -5.48 -1.95 -3.84
C VAL A 162 -5.49 -3.43 -3.47
N SER A 163 -4.65 -3.85 -2.52
CA SER A 163 -4.63 -5.24 -2.03
C SER A 163 -5.92 -5.65 -1.31
N GLU A 164 -6.58 -4.73 -0.61
CA GLU A 164 -7.89 -4.96 0.02
C GLU A 164 -8.97 -5.12 -1.05
N ALA A 165 -9.00 -4.23 -2.06
CA ALA A 165 -9.92 -4.34 -3.19
C ALA A 165 -9.76 -5.65 -3.97
N VAL A 166 -8.52 -6.07 -4.22
CA VAL A 166 -8.21 -7.35 -4.88
C VAL A 166 -8.66 -8.55 -4.04
N ALA A 167 -8.55 -8.46 -2.71
CA ALA A 167 -8.93 -9.53 -1.79
C ALA A 167 -10.45 -9.63 -1.56
N THR A 168 -11.24 -8.65 -2.00
CA THR A 168 -12.70 -8.63 -1.78
C THR A 168 -13.36 -9.78 -2.53
N ASN A 169 -14.21 -10.55 -1.81
CA ASN A 169 -15.09 -11.57 -2.32
C ASN A 169 -16.53 -11.00 -2.45
N ILE A 170 -17.41 -11.72 -3.14
CA ILE A 170 -18.82 -11.35 -3.25
C ILE A 170 -19.47 -11.28 -1.86
N ALA A 171 -19.20 -12.26 -1.00
CA ALA A 171 -19.73 -12.31 0.38
C ALA A 171 -19.29 -11.15 1.28
N HIS A 172 -18.23 -10.42 0.92
CA HIS A 172 -17.81 -9.26 1.70
C HIS A 172 -18.67 -8.02 1.47
N VAL A 173 -19.64 -8.07 0.55
CA VAL A 173 -20.57 -6.97 0.26
C VAL A 173 -21.94 -7.29 0.82
N ASP A 174 -22.33 -6.56 1.84
CA ASP A 174 -23.69 -6.62 2.39
C ASP A 174 -24.53 -5.51 1.73
N LYS A 175 -25.44 -5.91 0.86
CA LYS A 175 -26.30 -4.98 0.11
C LYS A 175 -27.42 -4.40 0.96
N GLU A 176 -27.88 -5.13 1.96
CA GLU A 176 -28.97 -4.69 2.84
C GLU A 176 -28.46 -3.62 3.81
N ARG A 177 -27.30 -3.86 4.42
CA ARG A 177 -26.66 -2.91 5.33
C ARG A 177 -25.88 -1.81 4.61
N LEU A 178 -25.70 -1.90 3.31
CA LEU A 178 -24.87 -1.01 2.48
C LEU A 178 -23.46 -0.87 3.03
N VAL A 179 -22.79 -1.98 3.33
CA VAL A 179 -21.43 -2.01 3.85
C VAL A 179 -20.55 -3.02 3.11
N ILE A 180 -19.25 -2.77 3.12
CA ILE A 180 -18.22 -3.68 2.65
C ILE A 180 -17.34 -4.07 3.82
N PHE A 181 -17.22 -5.36 4.10
CA PHE A 181 -16.30 -5.92 5.09
C PHE A 181 -14.89 -6.02 4.50
N VAL A 182 -13.93 -5.42 5.18
CA VAL A 182 -12.53 -5.39 4.71
C VAL A 182 -11.61 -5.93 5.78
N LEU A 183 -10.84 -6.95 5.42
CA LEU A 183 -9.81 -7.51 6.27
C LEU A 183 -8.50 -6.73 6.10
N GLY A 184 -8.12 -5.99 7.11
CA GLY A 184 -6.90 -5.16 7.12
C GLY A 184 -5.65 -5.91 7.60
N LYS A 185 -4.55 -5.17 7.68
CA LYS A 185 -3.27 -5.70 8.21
C LYS A 185 -3.44 -6.18 9.66
N GLY A 186 -2.98 -7.40 9.94
CA GLY A 186 -3.08 -8.01 11.28
C GLY A 186 -4.45 -8.60 11.59
N ASN A 187 -5.19 -9.01 10.57
CA ASN A 187 -6.51 -9.66 10.68
C ASN A 187 -7.57 -8.77 11.36
N ARG A 188 -7.44 -7.45 11.25
CA ARG A 188 -8.43 -6.51 11.79
C ARG A 188 -9.49 -6.26 10.73
N GLU A 189 -10.71 -6.60 11.04
CA GLU A 189 -11.87 -6.30 10.21
C GLU A 189 -12.33 -4.86 10.42
N ARG A 190 -12.81 -4.26 9.34
CA ARG A 190 -13.55 -3.01 9.38
C ARG A 190 -14.66 -2.99 8.36
N GLU A 191 -15.72 -2.31 8.69
CA GLU A 191 -16.82 -2.03 7.80
C GLU A 191 -16.58 -0.69 7.09
N ILE A 192 -16.84 -0.66 5.79
CA ILE A 192 -16.81 0.57 4.99
C ILE A 192 -18.22 0.81 4.46
N PRO A 193 -18.88 1.93 4.82
CA PRO A 193 -20.22 2.21 4.34
C PRO A 193 -20.22 2.57 2.84
N ILE A 194 -21.26 2.13 2.14
CA ILE A 194 -21.56 2.50 0.76
C ILE A 194 -22.54 3.68 0.82
N VAL A 195 -22.02 4.88 0.55
CA VAL A 195 -22.78 6.14 0.74
C VAL A 195 -23.14 6.84 -0.58
N CYS A 196 -22.83 6.23 -1.71
CA CYS A 196 -23.05 6.83 -3.04
C CYS A 196 -23.87 5.89 -3.90
N ASP A 197 -25.02 6.34 -4.38
CA ASP A 197 -25.96 5.53 -5.16
C ASP A 197 -25.34 5.02 -6.46
N ALA A 198 -24.60 5.86 -7.19
CA ALA A 198 -23.92 5.46 -8.42
C ALA A 198 -22.89 4.35 -8.18
N PHE A 199 -22.17 4.38 -7.05
CA PHE A 199 -21.28 3.30 -6.66
C PHE A 199 -22.07 2.03 -6.24
N SER A 200 -23.15 2.17 -5.49
CA SER A 200 -24.03 1.06 -5.08
C SER A 200 -24.58 0.31 -6.30
N GLU A 201 -25.03 1.06 -7.30
CA GLU A 201 -25.54 0.51 -8.56
C GLU A 201 -24.45 -0.24 -9.34
N THR A 202 -23.28 0.36 -9.56
CA THR A 202 -22.19 -0.33 -10.27
C THR A 202 -21.71 -1.56 -9.55
N LEU A 203 -21.67 -1.54 -8.22
CA LEU A 203 -21.31 -2.68 -7.38
C LEU A 203 -22.34 -3.80 -7.49
N SER A 204 -23.63 -3.46 -7.49
CA SER A 204 -24.73 -4.41 -7.68
C SER A 204 -24.68 -5.07 -9.06
N ASN A 205 -24.41 -4.28 -10.10
CA ASN A 205 -24.25 -4.78 -11.46
C ASN A 205 -23.04 -5.72 -11.59
N GLN A 206 -21.92 -5.40 -10.92
CA GLN A 206 -20.75 -6.27 -10.89
C GLN A 206 -21.05 -7.60 -10.20
N ILE A 207 -21.76 -7.59 -9.07
CA ILE A 207 -22.13 -8.80 -8.34
C ILE A 207 -23.09 -9.64 -9.19
N ALA A 208 -24.13 -9.01 -9.76
CA ALA A 208 -25.10 -9.70 -10.62
C ALA A 208 -24.40 -10.37 -11.82
N GLN A 209 -23.46 -9.67 -12.46
CA GLN A 209 -22.66 -10.24 -13.55
C GLN A 209 -21.81 -11.42 -13.08
N ARG A 210 -21.19 -11.35 -11.89
CA ARG A 210 -20.42 -12.48 -11.35
C ARG A 210 -21.28 -13.71 -11.08
N LEU A 211 -22.45 -13.51 -10.47
CA LEU A 211 -23.41 -14.59 -10.21
C LEU A 211 -23.94 -15.21 -11.52
N ALA A 212 -24.24 -14.39 -12.53
CA ALA A 212 -24.62 -14.86 -13.86
C ALA A 212 -23.52 -15.66 -14.57
N ASP A 213 -22.25 -15.35 -14.28
CA ASP A 213 -21.07 -16.09 -14.76
C ASP A 213 -20.79 -17.38 -13.93
N GLY A 214 -21.69 -17.76 -12.98
CA GLY A 214 -21.61 -18.97 -12.16
C GLY A 214 -20.75 -18.84 -10.90
N ALA A 215 -20.38 -17.63 -10.50
CA ALA A 215 -19.64 -17.42 -9.26
C ALA A 215 -20.54 -17.61 -8.02
N VAL A 216 -19.93 -18.03 -6.92
CA VAL A 216 -20.59 -18.19 -5.61
C VAL A 216 -20.10 -17.12 -4.62
N ALA A 217 -20.72 -17.05 -3.44
CA ALA A 217 -20.47 -16.01 -2.44
C ALA A 217 -19.00 -15.83 -2.06
N ASN A 218 -18.25 -16.91 -1.94
CA ASN A 218 -16.84 -16.88 -1.55
C ASN A 218 -15.87 -16.62 -2.72
N ASP A 219 -16.40 -16.47 -3.94
CA ASP A 219 -15.58 -16.18 -5.10
C ASP A 219 -15.13 -14.71 -5.14
N PRO A 220 -14.02 -14.45 -5.86
CA PRO A 220 -13.51 -13.10 -6.03
C PRO A 220 -14.55 -12.18 -6.69
N LEU A 221 -14.76 -10.99 -6.13
CA LEU A 221 -15.59 -9.95 -6.74
C LEU A 221 -14.99 -9.47 -8.07
N PHE A 222 -13.68 -9.37 -8.15
CA PHE A 222 -12.97 -8.92 -9.36
C PHE A 222 -12.06 -10.01 -9.92
N VAL A 223 -12.29 -10.34 -11.17
CA VAL A 223 -11.53 -11.37 -11.91
C VAL A 223 -10.89 -10.80 -13.17
N ASN A 224 -9.84 -11.47 -13.62
CA ASN A 224 -9.18 -11.19 -14.90
C ASN A 224 -9.88 -11.92 -16.07
N ARG A 225 -9.30 -11.84 -17.27
CA ARG A 225 -9.84 -12.51 -18.48
C ARG A 225 -9.87 -14.05 -18.39
N ARG A 226 -9.13 -14.64 -17.45
CA ARG A 226 -9.09 -16.10 -17.22
C ARG A 226 -10.00 -16.53 -16.06
N ASN A 227 -10.91 -15.66 -15.65
CA ASN A 227 -11.81 -15.86 -14.49
C ASN A 227 -11.06 -16.13 -13.16
N VAL A 228 -9.81 -15.69 -13.04
CA VAL A 228 -9.01 -15.80 -11.82
C VAL A 228 -8.97 -14.43 -11.13
N ARG A 229 -8.87 -14.41 -9.80
CA ARG A 229 -8.74 -13.18 -9.00
C ARG A 229 -7.78 -12.18 -9.65
N ILE A 230 -8.21 -10.93 -9.77
CA ILE A 230 -7.39 -9.87 -10.35
C ILE A 230 -6.15 -9.62 -9.47
N SER A 231 -5.03 -9.26 -10.08
CA SER A 231 -3.81 -8.89 -9.34
C SER A 231 -3.68 -7.38 -9.16
N ASP A 232 -2.92 -6.95 -8.16
CA ASP A 232 -2.51 -5.54 -7.97
C ASP A 232 -1.92 -4.94 -9.25
N GLN A 233 -1.15 -5.73 -10.00
CA GLN A 233 -0.53 -5.30 -11.25
C GLN A 233 -1.57 -5.05 -12.34
N SER A 234 -2.58 -5.91 -12.43
CA SER A 234 -3.71 -5.73 -13.36
C SER A 234 -4.51 -4.48 -13.02
N VAL A 235 -4.78 -4.23 -11.73
CA VAL A 235 -5.45 -2.98 -11.28
C VAL A 235 -4.65 -1.76 -11.72
N ARG A 236 -3.32 -1.76 -11.52
CA ARG A 236 -2.47 -0.65 -11.97
C ARG A 236 -2.47 -0.48 -13.49
N ALA A 237 -2.61 -1.58 -14.25
CA ALA A 237 -2.75 -1.52 -15.71
C ALA A 237 -4.09 -0.89 -16.13
N ILE A 238 -5.21 -1.22 -15.43
CA ILE A 238 -6.51 -0.59 -15.61
C ILE A 238 -6.39 0.92 -15.40
N PHE A 239 -5.80 1.36 -14.29
CA PHE A 239 -5.60 2.78 -14.02
C PHE A 239 -4.77 3.50 -15.09
N ARG A 240 -3.71 2.86 -15.61
CA ARG A 240 -2.90 3.43 -16.71
C ARG A 240 -3.73 3.59 -17.98
N LYS A 241 -4.53 2.57 -18.34
CA LYS A 241 -5.43 2.59 -19.49
C LYS A 241 -6.41 3.76 -19.40
N HIS A 242 -7.10 3.93 -18.27
CA HIS A 242 -8.08 5.00 -18.08
C HIS A 242 -7.44 6.39 -17.93
N ALA A 243 -6.28 6.50 -17.30
CA ALA A 243 -5.52 7.74 -17.24
C ALA A 243 -5.11 8.23 -18.64
N ALA A 244 -4.61 7.32 -19.48
CA ALA A 244 -4.25 7.64 -20.86
C ALA A 244 -5.45 8.15 -21.69
N ARG A 245 -6.64 7.56 -21.49
CA ARG A 245 -7.88 7.99 -22.20
C ARG A 245 -8.29 9.42 -21.92
N ILE A 246 -7.98 9.93 -20.75
CA ILE A 246 -8.29 11.31 -20.34
C ILE A 246 -7.10 12.25 -20.46
N GLY A 247 -6.01 11.83 -21.13
CA GLY A 247 -4.78 12.60 -21.29
C GLY A 247 -4.03 12.86 -19.99
N ALA A 248 -4.33 12.14 -18.90
CA ALA A 248 -3.64 12.31 -17.63
C ALA A 248 -2.31 11.55 -17.61
N ARG A 249 -1.22 12.25 -17.22
CA ARG A 249 0.15 11.68 -17.23
C ARG A 249 0.28 10.42 -16.38
N ARG A 250 -0.37 10.38 -15.21
CA ARG A 250 -0.30 9.24 -14.28
C ARG A 250 -1.36 9.34 -13.20
N ILE A 251 -2.17 8.29 -13.08
CA ILE A 251 -3.06 8.07 -11.93
C ILE A 251 -2.77 6.68 -11.39
N THR A 252 -2.66 6.54 -10.07
CA THR A 252 -2.46 5.25 -9.42
C THR A 252 -3.48 5.04 -8.30
N PRO A 253 -3.81 3.80 -7.93
CA PRO A 253 -4.70 3.53 -6.78
C PRO A 253 -4.24 4.22 -5.49
N HIS A 254 -2.94 4.31 -5.29
CA HIS A 254 -2.36 4.97 -4.12
C HIS A 254 -2.57 6.49 -4.13
N MET A 255 -2.41 7.13 -5.30
CA MET A 255 -2.72 8.55 -5.46
C MET A 255 -4.21 8.80 -5.22
N LEU A 256 -5.09 7.93 -5.75
CA LEU A 256 -6.54 8.07 -5.55
C LEU A 256 -6.93 7.98 -4.07
N ARG A 257 -6.38 7.01 -3.33
CA ARG A 257 -6.58 6.90 -1.89
C ARG A 257 -6.10 8.16 -1.13
N HIS A 258 -4.94 8.72 -1.50
CA HIS A 258 -4.47 9.99 -0.93
C HIS A 258 -5.42 11.13 -1.26
N THR A 259 -5.94 11.15 -2.50
CA THR A 259 -6.93 12.14 -2.93
C THR A 259 -8.21 12.06 -2.11
N VAL A 260 -8.75 10.86 -1.90
CA VAL A 260 -9.94 10.66 -1.04
C VAL A 260 -9.70 11.21 0.35
N ALA A 261 -8.57 10.86 0.99
CA ALA A 261 -8.23 11.37 2.32
C ALA A 261 -8.15 12.90 2.36
N THR A 262 -7.52 13.51 1.35
CA THR A 262 -7.37 14.96 1.27
C THR A 262 -8.72 15.65 1.03
N LEU A 263 -9.54 15.14 0.10
CA LEU A 263 -10.86 15.69 -0.19
C LEU A 263 -11.81 15.61 1.01
N LEU A 264 -11.84 14.47 1.72
CA LEU A 264 -12.63 14.32 2.94
C LEU A 264 -12.21 15.32 4.03
N LEU A 265 -10.90 15.53 4.18
CA LEU A 265 -10.39 16.52 5.14
C LEU A 265 -10.73 17.95 4.72
N GLU A 266 -10.62 18.28 3.43
CA GLU A 266 -11.02 19.57 2.87
C GLU A 266 -12.52 19.83 3.04
N ASP A 267 -13.34 18.81 2.89
CA ASP A 267 -14.79 18.86 3.08
C ASP A 267 -15.18 18.84 4.59
N GLY A 268 -14.19 18.83 5.52
CA GLY A 268 -14.39 19.01 6.96
C GLY A 268 -14.67 17.74 7.75
N VAL A 269 -14.42 16.57 7.17
CA VAL A 269 -14.52 15.28 7.89
C VAL A 269 -13.41 15.17 8.93
N ASP A 270 -13.76 14.75 10.13
CA ASP A 270 -12.79 14.59 11.23
C ASP A 270 -11.69 13.57 10.88
N LEU A 271 -10.46 13.90 11.24
CA LEU A 271 -9.29 13.10 10.93
C LEU A 271 -9.38 11.66 11.50
N ARG A 272 -10.05 11.47 12.64
CA ARG A 272 -10.26 10.15 13.25
C ARG A 272 -11.21 9.29 12.41
N HIS A 273 -12.26 9.90 11.83
CA HIS A 273 -13.16 9.20 10.91
C HIS A 273 -12.42 8.80 9.62
N ILE A 274 -11.60 9.68 9.06
CA ILE A 274 -10.76 9.36 7.89
C ILE A 274 -9.77 8.24 8.23
N GLN A 275 -9.14 8.28 9.41
CA GLN A 275 -8.21 7.25 9.86
C GLN A 275 -8.91 5.88 9.97
N ARG A 276 -10.12 5.83 10.55
CA ARG A 276 -10.92 4.60 10.69
C ARG A 276 -11.33 4.07 9.31
N LEU A 277 -11.86 4.91 8.45
CA LEU A 277 -12.25 4.56 7.08
C LEU A 277 -11.10 3.94 6.31
N LEU A 278 -9.94 4.58 6.34
CA LEU A 278 -8.76 4.13 5.62
C LEU A 278 -8.05 2.94 6.29
N GLY A 279 -8.30 2.64 7.56
CA GLY A 279 -7.61 1.58 8.30
C GLY A 279 -6.12 1.89 8.48
N HIS A 280 -5.80 3.11 8.93
CA HIS A 280 -4.44 3.49 9.31
C HIS A 280 -4.17 3.07 10.75
N SER A 281 -3.15 2.24 10.96
CA SER A 281 -2.71 1.80 12.29
C SER A 281 -2.00 2.89 13.11
N SER A 282 -1.59 3.99 12.46
CA SER A 282 -0.89 5.11 13.08
C SER A 282 -1.44 6.45 12.60
N ILE A 283 -1.64 7.38 13.53
CA ILE A 283 -2.01 8.78 13.27
C ILE A 283 -0.96 9.45 12.37
N THR A 284 0.32 9.11 12.53
CA THR A 284 1.42 9.65 11.73
C THR A 284 1.23 9.47 10.21
N THR A 285 0.57 8.41 9.78
CA THR A 285 0.22 8.21 8.36
C THR A 285 -0.92 9.11 7.89
N THR A 286 -1.72 9.62 8.81
CA THR A 286 -2.87 10.50 8.51
C THR A 286 -2.50 11.98 8.71
N THR A 287 -1.58 12.31 9.61
CA THR A 287 -1.07 13.69 9.83
C THR A 287 -0.34 14.27 8.63
N ILE A 288 0.14 13.42 7.71
CA ILE A 288 0.69 13.88 6.42
C ILE A 288 -0.32 14.74 5.64
N TYR A 289 -1.63 14.50 5.82
CA TYR A 289 -2.69 15.25 5.17
C TYR A 289 -2.98 16.60 5.85
N VAL A 290 -2.66 16.75 7.13
CA VAL A 290 -2.86 18.00 7.89
C VAL A 290 -2.00 19.11 7.33
N HIS A 291 -0.78 18.82 6.86
CA HIS A 291 0.10 19.81 6.23
C HIS A 291 -0.39 20.32 4.86
N VAL A 292 -1.28 19.58 4.20
CA VAL A 292 -1.83 19.96 2.87
C VAL A 292 -2.95 21.00 3.01
N SER A 293 -3.55 21.15 4.20
CA SER A 293 -4.82 21.85 4.37
C SER A 293 -4.75 23.17 5.13
N ALA A 294 -3.59 23.87 5.19
CA ALA A 294 -3.52 25.20 5.81
C ALA A 294 -4.53 26.19 5.20
N ARG A 295 -4.88 26.01 3.93
CA ARG A 295 -5.91 26.81 3.25
C ARG A 295 -7.32 26.45 3.72
N SER A 296 -7.62 25.16 3.89
CA SER A 296 -8.94 24.71 4.39
C SER A 296 -9.10 24.98 5.88
N GLN A 297 -8.00 24.92 6.65
CA GLN A 297 -8.00 25.31 8.06
C GLN A 297 -8.39 26.78 8.25
N ARG A 298 -7.85 27.67 7.40
CA ARG A 298 -8.22 29.10 7.38
C ARG A 298 -9.69 29.30 6.99
N GLN A 299 -10.21 28.55 6.01
CA GLN A 299 -11.62 28.61 5.61
C GLN A 299 -12.56 28.02 6.66
N ALA A 300 -12.19 26.93 7.31
CA ALA A 300 -12.97 26.32 8.39
C ALA A 300 -13.04 27.26 9.61
N LEU A 301 -11.93 27.89 9.99
CA LEU A 301 -11.88 28.88 11.05
C LEU A 301 -12.70 30.12 10.68
N ALA A 302 -12.58 30.61 9.46
CA ALA A 302 -13.39 31.78 9.01
C ALA A 302 -14.90 31.50 9.06
N ARG A 303 -15.33 30.25 8.74
CA ARG A 303 -16.76 29.89 8.75
C ARG A 303 -17.30 29.47 10.12
N ARG A 304 -16.46 28.91 11.01
CA ARG A 304 -16.88 28.26 12.25
C ARG A 304 -16.30 28.88 13.52
N HIS A 305 -15.49 29.95 13.42
CA HIS A 305 -14.89 30.56 14.58
C HIS A 305 -15.99 31.12 15.51
N PRO A 306 -15.98 30.79 16.81
CA PRO A 306 -17.03 31.22 17.74
C PRO A 306 -17.23 32.72 17.73
N ARG A 307 -16.16 33.49 17.55
CA ARG A 307 -16.23 34.96 17.50
C ARG A 307 -17.10 35.48 16.35
N ASN A 308 -17.14 34.80 15.21
CA ASN A 308 -17.96 35.20 14.06
C ASN A 308 -19.46 34.92 14.27
N LYS A 309 -19.82 34.19 15.33
CA LYS A 309 -21.19 33.88 15.74
C LYS A 309 -21.66 34.75 16.91
N MET A 310 -20.80 35.61 17.46
CA MET A 310 -21.11 36.52 18.56
C MET A 310 -21.41 37.92 17.98
N SER A 311 -22.67 38.25 17.91
CA SER A 311 -23.10 39.66 17.70
C SER A 311 -22.69 40.46 18.93
N ILE A 312 -21.85 41.49 18.77
CA ILE A 312 -21.52 42.49 19.79
C ILE A 312 -22.10 43.81 19.30
#